data_90f14e99da235149c206c11601505ba2
#
_entry.id   90f14e99da235149c206c11601505ba2
#
_cell.length_a   1.000
_cell.length_b   1.000
_cell.length_c   1.000
_cell.angle_alpha   90.00
_cell.angle_beta   90.00
_cell.angle_gamma   90.00
#
_symmetry.space_group_name_H-M   'P 1'
#
loop_
_entity.id
_entity.type
_entity.pdbx_description
1 polymer ?
#
loop_
_entity_poly.entity_id
_entity_poly.type
_entity_poly.pdbx_seq_one_letter_code
_entity_poly.pdbx_strand_id
1 'polypeptide(L)'
;LAINGCFYVTVSSTGDIDPDESADPPFAFQGNARYKDIPLLGEIIAIESRPSATSESGKGNRKAWVRIINIWNAPEHNASPNTLNPNFQKLLLGKGFKESGRINPLICYPGDTVIQGRQGQSIRFTGSQHVNNPLVTAKTLGQPLILIANGQITAANGFDGIIEDVNKNFGSLYFSAFHQIPLIQANTRRLSYNKIPDTSNAYNKPQVILNSGRLFLNAKEESILLSAAISVGINSKSVNIDADEYVCIDSKKIFLGEKARTAVEYSAQPVLLGKNTVDLLEDFIKAVENFASFLVTPSGLQAAPAIAVAQLKKEGGILFARIKPLRARLKELKSKKVFTE
;
A
#
# COMPACT_ATOMS: atom_id res chain seq x y z
N LEU A 1 -31.84 20.19 -15.32
CA LEU A 1 -30.39 20.46 -15.22
C LEU A 1 -29.66 19.44 -16.06
N ALA A 2 -29.00 19.90 -17.15
CA ALA A 2 -28.19 19.01 -17.95
C ALA A 2 -26.89 18.66 -17.18
N ILE A 3 -26.64 17.38 -17.04
CA ILE A 3 -25.41 16.90 -16.36
C ILE A 3 -24.20 17.27 -17.24
N ASN A 4 -23.17 17.88 -16.63
CA ASN A 4 -21.92 18.28 -17.28
C ASN A 4 -22.07 19.33 -18.40
N GLY A 5 -23.11 20.16 -18.39
CA GLY A 5 -23.19 21.34 -19.23
C GLY A 5 -22.70 22.58 -18.50
N CYS A 6 -22.41 23.64 -19.24
CA CYS A 6 -22.01 24.94 -18.69
C CYS A 6 -22.72 26.11 -19.38
N PHE A 7 -22.95 27.16 -18.63
CA PHE A 7 -23.29 28.47 -19.20
C PHE A 7 -21.99 29.14 -19.67
N TYR A 8 -22.05 29.85 -20.77
CA TYR A 8 -20.90 30.54 -21.34
C TYR A 8 -21.27 31.93 -21.81
N VAL A 9 -20.30 32.75 -22.01
CA VAL A 9 -20.40 34.02 -22.71
C VAL A 9 -19.38 34.07 -23.82
N THR A 10 -19.68 34.73 -24.92
CA THR A 10 -18.77 34.91 -26.02
C THR A 10 -17.75 35.98 -25.65
N VAL A 11 -16.48 35.72 -25.94
CA VAL A 11 -15.39 36.66 -25.71
C VAL A 11 -14.85 37.08 -27.07
N SER A 12 -14.78 38.38 -27.33
CA SER A 12 -14.20 38.92 -28.53
C SER A 12 -12.67 38.74 -28.57
N SER A 13 -12.05 39.00 -29.71
CA SER A 13 -10.60 38.99 -29.85
C SER A 13 -9.90 40.05 -28.99
N THR A 14 -10.63 41.10 -28.56
CA THR A 14 -10.17 42.15 -27.65
C THR A 14 -10.38 41.79 -26.17
N GLY A 15 -11.05 40.69 -25.89
CA GLY A 15 -11.35 40.22 -24.52
C GLY A 15 -12.66 40.83 -23.96
N ASP A 16 -13.45 41.51 -24.78
CA ASP A 16 -14.71 42.07 -24.36
C ASP A 16 -15.83 41.00 -24.38
N ILE A 17 -16.71 41.06 -23.41
CA ILE A 17 -17.83 40.14 -23.23
C ILE A 17 -19.06 40.75 -23.87
N ASP A 18 -19.83 39.94 -24.60
CA ASP A 18 -21.14 40.35 -25.13
C ASP A 18 -22.06 40.67 -23.95
N PRO A 19 -22.56 41.90 -23.82
CA PRO A 19 -23.40 42.29 -22.71
C PRO A 19 -24.75 41.57 -22.71
N ASP A 20 -25.28 41.20 -23.86
CA ASP A 20 -26.55 40.47 -23.95
C ASP A 20 -26.40 39.04 -23.47
N GLU A 21 -25.31 38.35 -23.83
CA GLU A 21 -25.01 37.03 -23.31
C GLU A 21 -24.67 37.03 -21.82
N SER A 22 -24.14 38.12 -21.26
CA SER A 22 -23.87 38.22 -19.84
C SER A 22 -25.13 38.29 -18.97
N ALA A 23 -26.23 38.84 -19.52
CA ALA A 23 -27.51 38.93 -18.82
C ALA A 23 -28.29 37.60 -18.83
N ASP A 24 -28.21 36.85 -19.94
CA ASP A 24 -28.84 35.53 -20.10
C ASP A 24 -27.87 34.57 -20.83
N PRO A 25 -26.88 34.02 -20.11
CA PRO A 25 -25.83 33.26 -20.73
C PRO A 25 -26.34 31.98 -21.39
N PRO A 26 -26.00 31.76 -22.67
CA PRO A 26 -26.39 30.55 -23.37
C PRO A 26 -25.72 29.30 -22.75
N PHE A 27 -26.35 28.15 -22.97
CA PHE A 27 -25.95 26.90 -22.41
C PHE A 27 -25.26 25.99 -23.46
N ALA A 28 -24.12 25.44 -23.10
CA ALA A 28 -23.43 24.42 -23.90
C ALA A 28 -23.35 23.06 -23.17
N PHE A 29 -23.64 22.00 -23.92
CA PHE A 29 -23.49 20.64 -23.40
C PHE A 29 -22.07 20.16 -23.56
N GLN A 30 -21.69 19.16 -22.76
CA GLN A 30 -20.41 18.50 -22.95
C GLN A 30 -20.36 17.74 -24.29
N GLY A 31 -19.35 18.04 -25.10
CA GLY A 31 -19.21 17.45 -26.44
C GLY A 31 -18.75 15.98 -26.45
N ASN A 32 -18.12 15.52 -25.37
CA ASN A 32 -17.68 14.13 -25.22
C ASN A 32 -18.22 13.52 -23.93
N ALA A 33 -19.13 12.56 -24.06
CA ALA A 33 -19.75 11.91 -22.90
C ALA A 33 -18.80 10.95 -22.15
N ARG A 34 -17.75 10.44 -22.81
CA ARG A 34 -16.81 9.49 -22.22
C ARG A 34 -15.64 10.15 -21.53
N TYR A 35 -15.18 11.28 -22.02
CA TYR A 35 -14.11 12.07 -21.43
C TYR A 35 -14.70 13.32 -20.81
N LYS A 36 -14.63 13.42 -19.49
CA LYS A 36 -15.24 14.49 -18.72
C LYS A 36 -14.16 15.39 -18.13
N ASP A 37 -13.76 16.41 -18.87
CA ASP A 37 -12.89 17.47 -18.39
C ASP A 37 -13.74 18.72 -18.19
N ILE A 38 -14.21 18.91 -16.97
CA ILE A 38 -15.17 19.99 -16.65
C ILE A 38 -14.41 21.30 -16.44
N PRO A 39 -14.75 22.36 -17.19
CA PRO A 39 -14.09 23.65 -17.05
C PRO A 39 -14.38 24.29 -15.69
N LEU A 40 -13.40 25.02 -15.19
CA LEU A 40 -13.57 25.92 -14.06
C LEU A 40 -14.25 27.21 -14.50
N LEU A 41 -14.90 27.89 -13.55
CA LEU A 41 -15.45 29.21 -13.81
C LEU A 41 -14.34 30.17 -14.25
N GLY A 42 -14.54 30.85 -15.37
CA GLY A 42 -13.58 31.77 -15.95
C GLY A 42 -12.59 31.17 -16.94
N GLU A 43 -12.62 29.85 -17.17
CA GLU A 43 -11.82 29.22 -18.21
C GLU A 43 -12.42 29.46 -19.61
N ILE A 44 -11.55 29.58 -20.58
CA ILE A 44 -11.92 29.69 -21.99
C ILE A 44 -12.11 28.27 -22.55
N ILE A 45 -13.25 28.09 -23.23
CA ILE A 45 -13.63 26.82 -23.83
C ILE A 45 -13.91 27.01 -25.32
N ALA A 46 -13.59 25.98 -26.10
CA ALA A 46 -14.03 25.91 -27.50
C ALA A 46 -15.44 25.33 -27.57
N ILE A 47 -16.32 26.01 -28.30
CA ILE A 47 -17.71 25.61 -28.51
C ILE A 47 -17.94 25.28 -29.97
N GLU A 48 -18.57 24.15 -30.24
CA GLU A 48 -19.01 23.71 -31.55
C GLU A 48 -20.52 23.67 -31.66
N SER A 49 -21.04 23.97 -32.85
CA SER A 49 -22.46 23.74 -33.17
C SER A 49 -22.59 22.32 -33.76
N ARG A 50 -23.39 21.48 -33.11
CA ARG A 50 -23.66 20.11 -33.56
C ARG A 50 -25.11 19.91 -33.92
N PRO A 51 -25.47 19.11 -34.93
CA PRO A 51 -26.85 18.75 -35.23
C PRO A 51 -27.54 18.16 -34.00
N SER A 52 -28.77 18.57 -33.72
CA SER A 52 -29.60 18.00 -32.67
C SER A 52 -30.56 16.98 -33.26
N ALA A 53 -30.54 15.76 -32.74
CA ALA A 53 -31.48 14.71 -33.15
C ALA A 53 -32.93 14.95 -32.66
N THR A 54 -33.14 15.91 -31.75
CA THR A 54 -34.45 16.20 -31.13
C THR A 54 -35.24 17.30 -31.83
N SER A 55 -34.73 17.90 -32.90
CA SER A 55 -35.47 18.91 -33.67
C SER A 55 -36.31 18.20 -34.74
N GLU A 56 -37.63 18.34 -34.66
CA GLU A 56 -38.59 17.80 -35.64
C GLU A 56 -38.30 18.22 -37.09
N SER A 57 -37.56 19.31 -37.26
CA SER A 57 -37.17 19.84 -38.57
C SER A 57 -35.74 19.46 -39.01
N GLY A 58 -34.98 18.74 -38.21
CA GLY A 58 -33.57 18.39 -38.51
C GLY A 58 -32.61 19.59 -38.58
N LYS A 59 -33.09 20.81 -38.31
CA LYS A 59 -32.34 22.08 -38.43
C LYS A 59 -31.88 22.68 -37.08
N GLY A 60 -32.19 22.04 -35.97
CA GLY A 60 -31.75 22.54 -34.65
C GLY A 60 -30.26 22.26 -34.40
N ASN A 61 -29.48 23.29 -34.18
CA ASN A 61 -28.11 23.17 -33.74
C ASN A 61 -28.01 23.22 -32.21
N ARG A 62 -27.27 22.28 -31.65
CA ARG A 62 -26.95 22.22 -30.23
C ARG A 62 -25.54 22.73 -30.01
N LYS A 63 -25.35 23.62 -29.05
CA LYS A 63 -24.01 24.05 -28.66
C LYS A 63 -23.38 22.99 -27.79
N ALA A 64 -22.15 22.60 -28.12
CA ALA A 64 -21.35 21.64 -27.34
C ALA A 64 -19.96 22.23 -27.10
N TRP A 65 -19.55 22.26 -25.84
CA TRP A 65 -18.15 22.57 -25.55
C TRP A 65 -17.30 21.32 -25.71
N VAL A 66 -16.12 21.47 -26.31
CA VAL A 66 -15.30 20.33 -26.74
C VAL A 66 -13.95 20.24 -26.06
N ARG A 67 -13.39 21.37 -25.70
CA ARG A 67 -12.09 21.44 -25.00
C ARG A 67 -11.93 22.74 -24.25
N ILE A 68 -11.09 22.73 -23.23
CA ILE A 68 -10.58 23.90 -22.55
C ILE A 68 -9.40 24.45 -23.36
N ILE A 69 -9.32 25.77 -23.52
CA ILE A 69 -8.21 26.44 -24.20
C ILE A 69 -7.33 27.06 -23.12
N ASN A 70 -6.09 26.61 -23.04
CA ASN A 70 -5.11 27.21 -22.14
C ASN A 70 -4.48 28.42 -22.83
N ILE A 71 -4.69 29.62 -22.26
CA ILE A 71 -4.15 30.90 -22.74
C ILE A 71 -3.12 31.50 -21.79
N TRP A 72 -2.76 30.77 -20.75
CA TRP A 72 -1.89 31.26 -19.67
C TRP A 72 -0.43 31.33 -20.10
N ASN A 73 0.38 32.08 -19.35
CA ASN A 73 1.82 32.26 -19.63
C ASN A 73 2.63 30.96 -19.52
N ALA A 74 2.12 29.98 -18.79
CA ALA A 74 2.68 28.62 -18.72
C ALA A 74 1.73 27.63 -19.43
N PRO A 75 1.80 27.49 -20.75
CA PRO A 75 0.81 26.73 -21.54
C PRO A 75 0.81 25.23 -21.21
N GLU A 76 1.87 24.70 -20.64
CA GLU A 76 1.96 23.32 -20.19
C GLU A 76 1.43 23.13 -18.75
N HIS A 77 1.16 24.22 -18.05
CA HIS A 77 0.61 24.18 -16.70
C HIS A 77 -0.88 23.89 -16.77
N ASN A 78 -1.33 22.90 -16.02
CA ASN A 78 -2.74 22.56 -15.94
C ASN A 78 -3.44 23.56 -15.00
N ALA A 79 -3.97 24.63 -15.57
CA ALA A 79 -4.55 25.81 -14.92
C ALA A 79 -5.29 25.51 -13.62
N SER A 80 -4.60 25.57 -12.50
CA SER A 80 -5.19 25.50 -11.17
C SER A 80 -5.37 26.91 -10.64
N PRO A 81 -6.56 27.34 -10.18
CA PRO A 81 -6.76 28.68 -9.67
C PRO A 81 -5.94 28.92 -8.41
N ASN A 82 -5.34 30.10 -8.31
CA ASN A 82 -4.49 30.49 -7.18
C ASN A 82 -5.27 30.61 -5.85
N THR A 83 -6.56 30.88 -5.90
CA THR A 83 -7.40 31.05 -4.71
C THR A 83 -8.52 30.02 -4.69
N LEU A 84 -8.58 29.24 -3.61
CA LEU A 84 -9.74 28.43 -3.24
C LEU A 84 -10.84 29.30 -2.59
N ASN A 85 -11.01 30.54 -3.04
CA ASN A 85 -12.02 31.41 -2.47
C ASN A 85 -13.43 30.94 -2.89
N PRO A 86 -14.32 30.60 -1.96
CA PRO A 86 -15.68 30.18 -2.26
C PRO A 86 -16.53 31.26 -2.95
N ASN A 87 -16.07 32.52 -2.95
CA ASN A 87 -16.72 33.63 -3.68
C ASN A 87 -16.28 33.70 -5.15
N PHE A 88 -16.21 32.59 -5.85
CA PHE A 88 -15.94 32.48 -7.28
C PHE A 88 -16.90 33.29 -8.16
N GLN A 89 -18.04 33.72 -7.66
CA GLN A 89 -19.05 34.49 -8.37
C GLN A 89 -18.61 35.91 -8.79
N LYS A 90 -17.44 36.37 -8.38
CA LYS A 90 -16.89 37.70 -8.73
C LYS A 90 -15.64 37.66 -9.61
N LEU A 91 -15.21 36.50 -10.06
CA LEU A 91 -14.07 36.40 -11.00
C LEU A 91 -14.56 36.85 -12.38
N LEU A 92 -14.13 38.04 -12.80
CA LEU A 92 -14.30 38.53 -14.16
C LEU A 92 -13.59 37.58 -15.12
N LEU A 93 -14.33 37.06 -16.07
CA LEU A 93 -13.83 36.17 -17.13
C LEU A 93 -12.57 36.76 -17.77
N GLY A 94 -11.54 35.95 -17.85
CA GLY A 94 -10.25 36.30 -18.47
C GLY A 94 -9.36 37.28 -17.71
N LYS A 95 -9.89 38.07 -16.77
CA LYS A 95 -9.08 39.05 -15.99
C LYS A 95 -8.79 38.66 -14.56
N GLY A 96 -9.47 37.66 -14.00
CA GLY A 96 -9.36 37.28 -12.60
C GLY A 96 -8.70 35.93 -12.33
N PHE A 97 -8.43 35.15 -13.36
CA PHE A 97 -7.79 33.87 -13.21
C PHE A 97 -6.28 34.03 -13.04
N LYS A 98 -5.76 33.60 -11.90
CA LYS A 98 -4.32 33.52 -11.67
C LYS A 98 -3.94 32.06 -11.49
N GLU A 99 -2.94 31.65 -12.24
CA GLU A 99 -2.36 30.33 -12.10
C GLU A 99 -1.77 30.13 -10.71
N SER A 100 -1.92 28.93 -10.19
CA SER A 100 -1.27 28.53 -8.93
C SER A 100 0.01 27.80 -9.22
N GLY A 101 1.13 28.33 -8.73
CA GLY A 101 2.41 27.65 -8.77
C GLY A 101 2.55 26.48 -7.79
N ARG A 102 1.47 25.99 -7.18
CA ARG A 102 1.52 24.84 -6.26
C ARG A 102 1.62 23.50 -6.98
N ILE A 103 1.22 23.44 -8.23
CA ILE A 103 1.21 22.22 -9.04
C ILE A 103 2.12 22.46 -10.24
N ASN A 104 3.17 21.69 -10.33
CA ASN A 104 4.13 21.77 -11.42
C ASN A 104 3.61 21.04 -12.66
N PRO A 105 3.87 21.54 -13.87
CA PRO A 105 3.59 20.81 -15.11
C PRO A 105 4.47 19.56 -15.18
N LEU A 106 3.94 18.48 -15.73
CA LEU A 106 4.72 17.26 -15.97
C LEU A 106 5.44 17.36 -17.31
N ILE A 107 6.74 17.10 -17.30
CA ILE A 107 7.55 17.01 -18.52
C ILE A 107 7.11 15.76 -19.28
N CYS A 108 6.71 15.93 -20.55
CA CYS A 108 6.39 14.86 -21.48
C CYS A 108 7.52 14.65 -22.47
N TYR A 109 7.87 13.40 -22.71
CA TYR A 109 8.85 13.04 -23.72
C TYR A 109 8.16 12.51 -24.99
N PRO A 110 8.77 12.62 -26.16
CA PRO A 110 8.21 12.07 -27.39
C PRO A 110 7.80 10.61 -27.22
N GLY A 111 6.54 10.30 -27.52
CA GLY A 111 5.96 8.97 -27.34
C GLY A 111 5.26 8.75 -25.99
N ASP A 112 5.35 9.67 -25.05
CA ASP A 112 4.57 9.62 -23.81
C ASP A 112 3.11 9.99 -24.06
N THR A 113 2.22 9.37 -23.30
CA THR A 113 0.84 9.84 -23.11
C THR A 113 0.65 10.15 -21.64
N VAL A 114 0.34 11.41 -21.32
CA VAL A 114 0.18 11.86 -19.94
C VAL A 114 -1.18 12.51 -19.77
N ILE A 115 -1.91 12.06 -18.76
CA ILE A 115 -3.14 12.70 -18.27
C ILE A 115 -2.80 13.29 -16.91
N GLN A 116 -2.79 14.61 -16.80
CA GLN A 116 -2.49 15.33 -15.57
C GLN A 116 -3.73 16.01 -15.03
N GLY A 117 -4.08 15.72 -13.78
CA GLY A 117 -5.14 16.40 -13.05
C GLY A 117 -4.66 17.73 -12.46
N ARG A 118 -5.60 18.63 -12.18
CA ARG A 118 -5.34 19.99 -11.69
C ARG A 118 -4.71 20.07 -10.30
N GLN A 119 -4.75 18.98 -9.53
CA GLN A 119 -4.22 18.91 -8.17
C GLN A 119 -2.98 18.00 -8.09
N GLY A 120 -2.28 17.77 -9.20
CA GLY A 120 -1.06 16.98 -9.25
C GLY A 120 -1.27 15.46 -9.34
N GLN A 121 -2.49 15.03 -9.67
CA GLN A 121 -2.72 13.63 -10.04
C GLN A 121 -2.24 13.41 -11.47
N SER A 122 -1.70 12.22 -11.75
CA SER A 122 -1.30 11.87 -13.12
C SER A 122 -1.47 10.40 -13.44
N ILE A 123 -1.66 10.13 -14.73
CA ILE A 123 -1.50 8.82 -15.34
C ILE A 123 -0.58 8.99 -16.53
N ARG A 124 0.54 8.28 -16.53
CA ARG A 124 1.53 8.32 -17.60
C ARG A 124 1.69 6.94 -18.21
N PHE A 125 1.63 6.87 -19.52
CA PHE A 125 2.09 5.76 -20.33
C PHE A 125 3.40 6.19 -20.98
N THR A 126 4.50 5.53 -20.67
CA THR A 126 5.84 5.86 -21.16
C THR A 126 6.62 4.59 -21.52
N GLY A 127 7.83 4.73 -21.87
CA GLY A 127 8.70 3.72 -22.45
C GLY A 127 9.26 4.25 -23.75
N SER A 128 9.20 5.61 -23.88
CA SER A 128 9.61 6.32 -25.08
C SER A 128 11.07 6.00 -25.46
N GLN A 129 11.36 6.13 -26.73
CA GLN A 129 12.72 5.93 -27.26
C GLN A 129 13.65 7.15 -27.03
N HIS A 130 13.24 8.12 -26.21
CA HIS A 130 14.00 9.32 -26.01
C HIS A 130 15.07 9.16 -24.92
N VAL A 131 16.33 9.28 -25.30
CA VAL A 131 17.49 9.05 -24.43
C VAL A 131 17.58 9.99 -23.20
N ASN A 132 16.92 11.15 -23.24
CA ASN A 132 16.91 12.12 -22.14
C ASN A 132 15.74 11.91 -21.17
N ASN A 133 14.92 10.89 -21.36
CA ASN A 133 13.87 10.56 -20.41
C ASN A 133 14.48 9.87 -19.19
N PRO A 134 14.48 10.48 -17.99
CA PRO A 134 15.11 9.91 -16.80
C PRO A 134 14.40 8.67 -16.27
N LEU A 135 13.18 8.39 -16.73
CA LEU A 135 12.44 7.15 -16.43
C LEU A 135 12.93 5.98 -17.30
N VAL A 136 13.74 6.24 -18.32
CA VAL A 136 14.18 5.27 -19.30
C VAL A 136 15.70 5.24 -19.37
N THR A 137 16.28 4.07 -19.35
CA THR A 137 17.72 3.85 -19.57
C THR A 137 17.96 3.25 -20.94
N ALA A 138 19.20 3.22 -21.41
CA ALA A 138 19.55 2.54 -22.68
C ALA A 138 19.11 1.06 -22.70
N LYS A 139 19.01 0.40 -21.53
CA LYS A 139 18.57 -0.99 -21.40
C LYS A 139 17.05 -1.14 -21.38
N THR A 140 16.32 -0.09 -21.06
CA THR A 140 14.85 -0.10 -20.93
C THR A 140 14.16 0.71 -22.03
N LEU A 141 14.92 1.15 -23.01
CA LEU A 141 14.42 1.91 -24.16
C LEU A 141 13.32 1.12 -24.90
N GLY A 142 12.17 1.73 -25.06
CA GLY A 142 11.02 1.10 -25.71
C GLY A 142 10.27 0.07 -24.84
N GLN A 143 10.67 -0.11 -23.59
CA GLN A 143 9.95 -1.01 -22.66
C GLN A 143 8.77 -0.30 -22.00
N PRO A 144 7.61 -0.94 -21.88
CA PRO A 144 6.44 -0.28 -21.31
C PRO A 144 6.57 0.01 -19.81
N LEU A 145 6.17 1.23 -19.44
CA LEU A 145 6.06 1.68 -18.06
C LEU A 145 4.76 2.47 -17.91
N ILE A 146 3.95 2.11 -16.93
CA ILE A 146 2.74 2.84 -16.56
C ILE A 146 2.94 3.39 -15.15
N LEU A 147 2.67 4.67 -14.98
CA LEU A 147 2.71 5.37 -13.71
C LEU A 147 1.33 5.95 -13.40
N ILE A 148 0.86 5.71 -12.19
CA ILE A 148 -0.29 6.41 -11.62
C ILE A 148 0.21 7.09 -10.36
N ALA A 149 0.17 8.42 -10.33
CA ALA A 149 0.63 9.20 -9.19
C ALA A 149 -0.48 10.07 -8.63
N ASN A 150 -0.52 10.21 -7.32
CA ASN A 150 -1.43 11.11 -6.64
C ASN A 150 -0.62 12.15 -5.85
N GLY A 151 -0.81 13.40 -6.21
CA GLY A 151 -0.08 14.52 -5.64
C GLY A 151 1.38 14.56 -6.06
N GLN A 152 1.99 15.69 -5.84
CA GLN A 152 3.41 15.95 -6.11
C GLN A 152 3.97 16.87 -5.03
N ILE A 153 5.27 16.82 -4.81
CA ILE A 153 5.96 17.83 -4.01
C ILE A 153 6.28 18.99 -4.93
N THR A 154 5.82 20.17 -4.55
CA THR A 154 6.03 21.40 -5.31
C THR A 154 7.54 21.69 -5.42
N ALA A 155 8.04 21.94 -6.64
CA ALA A 155 9.37 22.47 -6.84
C ALA A 155 9.47 23.90 -6.29
N ALA A 156 10.70 24.41 -6.15
CA ALA A 156 10.95 25.77 -5.65
C ALA A 156 10.24 26.84 -6.49
N ASN A 157 10.15 26.62 -7.80
CA ASN A 157 9.31 27.37 -8.73
C ASN A 157 8.20 26.46 -9.24
N GLY A 158 6.92 26.77 -8.93
CA GLY A 158 5.78 25.96 -9.29
C GLY A 158 5.45 25.89 -10.78
N PHE A 159 6.15 26.64 -11.61
CA PHE A 159 6.00 26.61 -13.07
C PHE A 159 7.10 25.79 -13.76
N ASP A 160 8.09 25.30 -13.01
CA ASP A 160 9.11 24.42 -13.57
C ASP A 160 8.54 23.03 -13.84
N GLY A 161 8.92 22.47 -14.99
CA GLY A 161 8.54 21.10 -15.34
C GLY A 161 9.20 20.08 -14.41
N ILE A 162 8.43 19.10 -13.97
CA ILE A 162 8.90 17.99 -13.14
C ILE A 162 8.54 16.64 -13.76
N ILE A 163 9.11 15.58 -13.20
CA ILE A 163 8.75 14.19 -13.49
C ILE A 163 8.28 13.53 -12.20
N GLU A 164 7.38 12.56 -12.33
CA GLU A 164 6.90 11.78 -11.21
C GLU A 164 8.06 11.06 -10.50
N ASP A 165 8.08 11.16 -9.19
CA ASP A 165 9.10 10.55 -8.34
C ASP A 165 8.42 9.64 -7.30
N VAL A 166 8.74 8.35 -7.35
CA VAL A 166 8.16 7.33 -6.47
C VAL A 166 8.31 7.65 -4.98
N ASN A 167 9.35 8.40 -4.60
CA ASN A 167 9.63 8.76 -3.21
C ASN A 167 9.01 10.09 -2.78
N LYS A 168 8.60 10.93 -3.75
CA LYS A 168 8.09 12.28 -3.50
C LYS A 168 6.59 12.40 -3.70
N ASN A 169 5.98 11.55 -4.51
CA ASN A 169 4.53 11.53 -4.68
C ASN A 169 3.84 11.09 -3.37
N PHE A 170 2.65 11.61 -3.08
CA PHE A 170 1.89 11.23 -1.88
C PHE A 170 1.41 9.78 -1.92
N GLY A 171 1.16 9.27 -3.12
CA GLY A 171 0.87 7.86 -3.37
C GLY A 171 1.09 7.54 -4.84
N SER A 172 1.54 6.33 -5.14
CA SER A 172 1.83 5.95 -6.51
C SER A 172 1.72 4.45 -6.76
N LEU A 173 1.42 4.12 -8.01
CA LEU A 173 1.38 2.77 -8.54
C LEU A 173 2.22 2.74 -9.82
N TYR A 174 3.21 1.85 -9.85
CA TYR A 174 4.08 1.64 -10.99
C TYR A 174 3.90 0.24 -11.54
N PHE A 175 3.63 0.10 -12.83
CA PHE A 175 3.72 -1.14 -13.59
C PHE A 175 4.93 -1.04 -14.50
N SER A 176 5.97 -1.76 -14.18
CA SER A 176 7.25 -1.71 -14.89
C SER A 176 7.55 -3.05 -15.54
N ALA A 177 7.94 -3.05 -16.82
CA ALA A 177 8.42 -4.25 -17.48
C ALA A 177 9.84 -4.61 -17.05
N PHE A 178 10.78 -3.67 -17.16
CA PHE A 178 12.21 -3.91 -16.88
C PHE A 178 12.92 -2.74 -16.22
N HIS A 179 12.17 -1.70 -15.83
CA HIS A 179 12.73 -0.49 -15.24
C HIS A 179 13.14 -0.73 -13.79
N GLN A 180 14.29 -0.24 -13.45
CA GLN A 180 14.80 -0.20 -12.08
C GLN A 180 14.24 1.03 -11.36
N ILE A 181 13.26 0.82 -10.49
CA ILE A 181 12.56 1.93 -9.82
C ILE A 181 13.29 2.26 -8.50
N PRO A 182 13.74 3.51 -8.31
CA PRO A 182 14.57 3.91 -7.16
C PRO A 182 13.75 4.13 -5.89
N LEU A 183 12.90 3.16 -5.53
CA LEU A 183 12.09 3.20 -4.32
C LEU A 183 12.95 3.09 -3.06
N ILE A 184 12.80 4.03 -2.15
CA ILE A 184 13.35 3.98 -0.79
C ILE A 184 12.41 3.16 0.07
N GLN A 185 12.85 1.97 0.51
CA GLN A 185 12.04 1.08 1.31
C GLN A 185 11.91 1.60 2.75
N ALA A 186 10.70 1.56 3.30
CA ALA A 186 10.44 1.97 4.68
C ALA A 186 11.16 1.10 5.73
N ASN A 187 11.41 -0.17 5.41
CA ASN A 187 12.14 -1.10 6.27
C ASN A 187 13.03 -2.00 5.43
N THR A 188 14.31 -2.09 5.80
CA THR A 188 15.32 -2.89 5.09
C THR A 188 15.73 -4.16 5.84
N ARG A 189 15.13 -4.46 6.99
CA ARG A 189 15.43 -5.68 7.76
C ARG A 189 14.99 -6.92 6.97
N ARG A 190 15.91 -7.85 6.71
CA ARG A 190 15.68 -9.04 5.88
C ARG A 190 16.33 -10.29 6.43
N LEU A 191 16.47 -10.39 7.75
CA LEU A 191 17.16 -11.49 8.43
C LEU A 191 16.47 -12.85 8.29
N SER A 192 15.14 -12.84 8.04
CA SER A 192 14.36 -14.07 7.87
C SER A 192 14.50 -14.71 6.50
N TYR A 193 15.02 -14.00 5.52
CA TYR A 193 15.15 -14.55 4.16
C TYR A 193 16.36 -15.48 4.01
N ASN A 194 16.17 -16.60 3.33
CA ASN A 194 17.24 -17.48 2.91
C ASN A 194 18.08 -16.85 1.79
N LYS A 195 17.37 -16.33 0.80
CA LYS A 195 17.94 -15.52 -0.28
C LYS A 195 17.21 -14.19 -0.27
N ILE A 196 17.95 -13.14 0.01
CA ILE A 196 17.40 -11.78 0.06
C ILE A 196 16.94 -11.41 -1.35
N PRO A 197 15.67 -11.00 -1.55
CA PRO A 197 15.18 -10.52 -2.84
C PRO A 197 15.91 -9.23 -3.24
N ASP A 198 16.09 -9.03 -4.55
CA ASP A 198 16.58 -7.78 -5.08
C ASP A 198 15.67 -6.62 -4.69
N THR A 199 16.26 -5.44 -4.52
CA THR A 199 15.47 -4.21 -4.32
C THR A 199 14.80 -3.81 -5.64
N SER A 200 13.75 -2.98 -5.59
CA SER A 200 13.11 -2.46 -6.80
C SER A 200 14.06 -1.74 -7.74
N ASN A 201 15.13 -1.17 -7.21
CA ASN A 201 16.19 -0.51 -7.98
C ASN A 201 17.21 -1.47 -8.61
N ALA A 202 17.35 -2.67 -8.09
CA ALA A 202 18.23 -3.71 -8.64
C ALA A 202 17.48 -4.73 -9.51
N TYR A 203 16.17 -4.85 -9.31
CA TYR A 203 15.34 -5.84 -10.02
C TYR A 203 14.99 -5.34 -11.43
N ASN A 204 15.42 -6.08 -12.44
CA ASN A 204 15.31 -5.75 -13.86
C ASN A 204 14.31 -6.65 -14.61
N LYS A 205 13.26 -7.09 -13.95
CA LYS A 205 12.17 -7.89 -14.53
C LYS A 205 10.83 -7.21 -14.23
N PRO A 206 9.72 -7.70 -14.78
CA PRO A 206 8.40 -7.13 -14.53
C PRO A 206 8.10 -7.02 -13.04
N GLN A 207 7.71 -5.81 -12.61
CA GLN A 207 7.38 -5.54 -11.22
C GLN A 207 6.21 -4.56 -11.10
N VAL A 208 5.45 -4.70 -10.03
CA VAL A 208 4.42 -3.76 -9.63
C VAL A 208 4.80 -3.18 -8.28
N ILE A 209 4.76 -1.86 -8.16
CA ILE A 209 5.09 -1.15 -6.92
C ILE A 209 3.89 -0.31 -6.49
N LEU A 210 3.40 -0.56 -5.28
CA LEU A 210 2.46 0.29 -4.57
C LEU A 210 3.22 1.05 -3.50
N ASN A 211 3.23 2.38 -3.55
CA ASN A 211 3.90 3.22 -2.58
C ASN A 211 2.97 4.32 -2.07
N SER A 212 2.79 4.39 -0.76
CA SER A 212 1.96 5.40 -0.11
C SER A 212 2.29 5.47 1.38
N GLY A 213 1.86 6.53 2.05
CA GLY A 213 1.95 6.66 3.50
C GLY A 213 1.18 5.59 4.27
N ARG A 214 0.11 5.03 3.68
CA ARG A 214 -0.65 3.90 4.23
C ARG A 214 -1.27 3.08 3.11
N LEU A 215 -1.19 1.76 3.21
CA LEU A 215 -1.91 0.82 2.36
C LEU A 215 -2.98 0.10 3.19
N PHE A 216 -4.19 0.06 2.66
CA PHE A 216 -5.31 -0.67 3.26
C PHE A 216 -5.86 -1.64 2.22
N LEU A 217 -5.75 -2.94 2.48
CA LEU A 217 -6.29 -4.00 1.63
C LEU A 217 -7.50 -4.59 2.33
N ASN A 218 -8.66 -4.52 1.72
CA ASN A 218 -9.91 -5.01 2.29
C ASN A 218 -10.69 -5.81 1.26
N ALA A 219 -11.00 -7.06 1.59
CA ALA A 219 -11.95 -7.89 0.86
C ALA A 219 -13.28 -7.91 1.62
N LYS A 220 -14.37 -7.53 0.98
CA LYS A 220 -15.69 -7.42 1.63
C LYS A 220 -16.36 -8.76 1.87
N GLU A 221 -16.16 -9.72 0.98
CA GLU A 221 -16.96 -10.94 0.91
C GLU A 221 -16.10 -12.21 0.88
N GLU A 222 -14.83 -12.06 0.44
CA GLU A 222 -13.93 -13.16 0.19
C GLU A 222 -12.55 -12.91 0.81
N SER A 223 -11.58 -13.68 0.42
CA SER A 223 -10.24 -13.72 0.97
C SER A 223 -9.28 -12.73 0.29
N ILE A 224 -8.23 -12.34 0.98
CA ILE A 224 -7.03 -11.74 0.40
C ILE A 224 -6.00 -12.85 0.23
N LEU A 225 -5.70 -13.22 -1.01
CA LEU A 225 -4.77 -14.29 -1.34
C LEU A 225 -3.41 -13.70 -1.76
N LEU A 226 -2.35 -14.09 -1.05
CA LEU A 226 -0.97 -13.74 -1.40
C LEU A 226 -0.23 -15.02 -1.82
N SER A 227 0.16 -15.10 -3.08
CA SER A 227 0.88 -16.27 -3.64
C SER A 227 2.17 -15.83 -4.30
N ALA A 228 3.27 -16.52 -4.00
CA ALA A 228 4.57 -16.25 -4.59
C ALA A 228 5.34 -17.57 -4.80
N ALA A 229 6.04 -17.68 -5.92
CA ALA A 229 6.81 -18.88 -6.25
C ALA A 229 7.99 -19.14 -5.27
N ILE A 230 8.54 -18.09 -4.67
CA ILE A 230 9.73 -18.21 -3.82
C ILE A 230 9.42 -17.84 -2.36
N SER A 231 8.88 -16.66 -2.11
CA SER A 231 8.62 -16.20 -0.75
C SER A 231 7.64 -15.03 -0.70
N VAL A 232 6.86 -14.95 0.38
CA VAL A 232 6.14 -13.75 0.79
C VAL A 232 6.88 -13.13 1.96
N GLY A 233 7.27 -11.87 1.86
CA GLY A 233 8.02 -11.16 2.89
C GLY A 233 7.23 -10.03 3.51
N ILE A 234 7.23 -9.96 4.85
CA ILE A 234 6.64 -8.87 5.61
C ILE A 234 7.75 -8.25 6.46
N ASN A 235 8.06 -6.97 6.17
CA ASN A 235 9.08 -6.21 6.88
C ASN A 235 8.43 -5.00 7.55
N SER A 236 8.43 -4.98 8.87
CA SER A 236 7.85 -3.90 9.65
C SER A 236 8.50 -3.82 11.03
N LYS A 237 8.17 -2.79 11.78
CA LYS A 237 8.54 -2.69 13.20
C LYS A 237 7.79 -3.73 14.04
N SER A 238 6.53 -4.02 13.70
CA SER A 238 5.70 -5.04 14.34
C SER A 238 4.77 -5.69 13.32
N VAL A 239 4.41 -6.95 13.52
CA VAL A 239 3.39 -7.68 12.78
C VAL A 239 2.34 -8.14 13.78
N ASN A 240 1.10 -7.75 13.59
CA ASN A 240 -0.04 -8.17 14.41
C ASN A 240 -0.95 -9.03 13.52
N ILE A 241 -1.36 -10.17 14.01
CA ILE A 241 -2.26 -11.10 13.33
C ILE A 241 -3.38 -11.42 14.31
N ASP A 242 -4.57 -10.94 14.03
CA ASP A 242 -5.77 -11.18 14.81
C ASP A 242 -6.73 -12.03 13.96
N ALA A 243 -7.24 -13.11 14.53
CA ALA A 243 -8.22 -13.98 13.92
C ALA A 243 -9.25 -14.40 14.97
N ASP A 244 -10.54 -14.38 14.61
CA ASP A 244 -11.63 -14.73 15.52
C ASP A 244 -11.62 -16.22 15.87
N GLU A 245 -11.23 -17.08 14.92
CA GLU A 245 -11.25 -18.53 15.11
C GLU A 245 -9.84 -19.10 15.30
N TYR A 246 -8.98 -19.02 14.29
CA TYR A 246 -7.64 -19.61 14.38
C TYR A 246 -6.67 -18.96 13.38
N VAL A 247 -5.38 -19.11 13.67
CA VAL A 247 -4.27 -18.85 12.73
C VAL A 247 -3.62 -20.19 12.41
N CYS A 248 -3.66 -20.59 11.14
CA CYS A 248 -3.04 -21.82 10.67
C CYS A 248 -1.69 -21.51 10.01
N ILE A 249 -0.63 -22.19 10.44
CA ILE A 249 0.70 -22.11 9.83
C ILE A 249 1.16 -23.52 9.50
N ASP A 250 1.03 -23.90 8.23
CA ASP A 250 1.50 -25.19 7.73
C ASP A 250 2.88 -25.05 7.09
N SER A 251 3.87 -25.77 7.62
CA SER A 251 5.25 -25.72 7.15
C SER A 251 6.06 -26.91 7.68
N LYS A 252 7.01 -27.37 6.87
CA LYS A 252 7.99 -28.39 7.33
C LYS A 252 8.86 -27.92 8.49
N LYS A 253 9.13 -26.62 8.61
CA LYS A 253 9.96 -26.02 9.68
C LYS A 253 9.48 -24.60 9.98
N ILE A 254 9.25 -24.31 11.24
CA ILE A 254 8.91 -22.98 11.75
C ILE A 254 10.09 -22.50 12.60
N PHE A 255 10.62 -21.31 12.27
CA PHE A 255 11.70 -20.67 13.00
C PHE A 255 11.17 -19.48 13.78
N LEU A 256 11.26 -19.52 15.09
CA LEU A 256 10.83 -18.44 15.98
C LEU A 256 12.04 -17.91 16.77
N GLY A 257 12.13 -16.60 16.91
CA GLY A 257 13.16 -15.93 17.69
C GLY A 257 14.07 -15.01 16.87
N GLU A 258 14.91 -14.26 17.57
CA GLU A 258 15.87 -13.36 16.95
C GLU A 258 16.93 -14.16 16.19
N LYS A 259 17.13 -13.81 14.90
CA LYS A 259 18.09 -14.51 14.01
C LYS A 259 17.88 -16.02 13.90
N ALA A 260 16.67 -16.51 14.18
CA ALA A 260 16.36 -17.94 14.24
C ALA A 260 16.80 -18.71 12.98
N ARG A 261 16.82 -18.05 11.81
CA ARG A 261 17.23 -18.65 10.54
C ARG A 261 18.74 -18.57 10.27
N THR A 262 19.42 -17.55 10.78
CA THR A 262 20.87 -17.34 10.58
C THR A 262 21.70 -18.00 11.67
N ALA A 263 21.06 -18.48 12.73
CA ALA A 263 21.70 -19.24 13.75
C ALA A 263 22.20 -20.58 13.18
N VAL A 264 23.44 -20.95 13.52
CA VAL A 264 24.01 -22.27 13.19
C VAL A 264 23.04 -23.34 13.69
N GLU A 265 22.91 -24.45 12.98
CA GLU A 265 21.91 -25.51 13.11
C GLU A 265 21.59 -25.96 14.55
N TYR A 266 22.49 -25.73 15.50
CA TYR A 266 22.36 -26.08 16.91
C TYR A 266 21.75 -24.98 17.82
N SER A 267 21.50 -23.78 17.33
CA SER A 267 20.95 -22.67 18.14
C SER A 267 19.46 -22.36 17.85
N ALA A 268 18.94 -22.89 16.77
CA ALA A 268 17.50 -22.81 16.49
C ALA A 268 16.79 -23.91 17.29
N GLN A 269 16.19 -23.55 18.41
CA GLN A 269 15.35 -24.45 19.18
C GLN A 269 14.07 -24.77 18.38
N PRO A 270 13.75 -26.05 18.13
CA PRO A 270 12.46 -26.41 17.55
C PRO A 270 11.35 -25.99 18.51
N VAL A 271 10.21 -25.56 17.97
CA VAL A 271 9.01 -25.35 18.77
C VAL A 271 8.59 -26.70 19.33
N LEU A 272 8.59 -26.81 20.66
CA LEU A 272 8.12 -28.03 21.32
C LEU A 272 6.60 -28.20 21.09
N LEU A 273 6.19 -29.38 20.67
CA LEU A 273 4.77 -29.76 20.63
C LEU A 273 4.25 -29.78 22.06
N GLY A 274 3.49 -28.78 22.45
CA GLY A 274 3.10 -28.53 23.84
C GLY A 274 2.47 -29.74 24.53
N LYS A 275 1.56 -30.46 23.86
CA LYS A 275 0.91 -31.66 24.39
C LYS A 275 1.92 -32.78 24.67
N ASN A 276 2.70 -33.17 23.65
CA ASN A 276 3.65 -34.27 23.79
C ASN A 276 4.72 -33.97 24.83
N THR A 277 5.19 -32.73 24.93
CA THR A 277 6.15 -32.32 25.94
C THR A 277 5.56 -32.36 27.35
N VAL A 278 4.34 -31.90 27.50
CA VAL A 278 3.65 -31.93 28.79
C VAL A 278 3.38 -33.37 29.21
N ASP A 279 2.94 -34.24 28.31
CA ASP A 279 2.68 -35.66 28.59
C ASP A 279 3.98 -36.36 28.99
N LEU A 280 5.08 -36.11 28.27
CA LEU A 280 6.41 -36.63 28.64
C LEU A 280 6.85 -36.19 30.04
N LEU A 281 6.69 -34.88 30.34
CA LEU A 281 6.99 -34.33 31.65
C LEU A 281 6.08 -34.87 32.75
N GLU A 282 4.81 -35.12 32.48
CA GLU A 282 3.91 -35.78 33.42
C GLU A 282 4.33 -37.22 33.75
N ASP A 283 4.70 -37.98 32.72
CA ASP A 283 5.17 -39.34 32.91
C ASP A 283 6.51 -39.39 33.65
N PHE A 284 7.41 -38.44 33.36
CA PHE A 284 8.67 -38.32 34.12
C PHE A 284 8.37 -37.96 35.60
N ILE A 285 7.48 -36.98 35.85
CA ILE A 285 7.12 -36.61 37.21
C ILE A 285 6.47 -37.78 37.97
N LYS A 286 5.56 -38.56 37.34
CA LYS A 286 4.99 -39.78 37.93
C LYS A 286 6.04 -40.81 38.28
N ALA A 287 7.01 -41.03 37.38
CA ALA A 287 8.10 -41.99 37.67
C ALA A 287 8.93 -41.53 38.88
N VAL A 288 9.24 -40.25 39.01
CA VAL A 288 9.97 -39.73 40.18
C VAL A 288 9.11 -39.75 41.46
N GLU A 289 7.77 -39.45 41.37
CA GLU A 289 6.86 -39.60 42.51
C GLU A 289 6.79 -41.05 43.00
N ASN A 290 6.71 -42.04 42.11
CA ASN A 290 6.70 -43.44 42.44
C ASN A 290 8.00 -43.87 43.12
N PHE A 291 9.17 -43.41 42.58
CA PHE A 291 10.45 -43.66 43.18
C PHE A 291 10.58 -43.02 44.58
N ALA A 292 10.16 -41.78 44.75
CA ALA A 292 10.15 -41.11 46.04
C ALA A 292 9.25 -41.83 47.05
N SER A 293 8.04 -42.29 46.63
CA SER A 293 7.13 -43.07 47.44
C SER A 293 7.72 -44.42 47.87
N PHE A 294 8.43 -45.11 46.97
CA PHE A 294 9.17 -46.34 47.28
C PHE A 294 10.21 -46.11 48.37
N LEU A 295 10.95 -45.01 48.32
CA LEU A 295 11.93 -44.68 49.35
C LEU A 295 11.35 -44.36 50.73
N VAL A 296 10.09 -43.93 50.79
CA VAL A 296 9.36 -43.59 52.04
C VAL A 296 8.66 -44.80 52.67
N THR A 297 8.28 -45.81 51.86
CA THR A 297 7.51 -46.96 52.33
C THR A 297 8.38 -47.96 53.07
N PRO A 298 7.90 -48.59 54.15
CA PRO A 298 8.67 -49.60 54.91
C PRO A 298 9.10 -50.81 54.09
N SER A 299 8.29 -51.21 53.12
CA SER A 299 8.58 -52.37 52.26
C SER A 299 9.67 -52.14 51.23
N GLY A 300 9.95 -50.90 50.86
CA GLY A 300 10.98 -50.54 49.86
C GLY A 300 12.44 -50.58 50.34
N LEU A 301 12.66 -50.69 51.67
CA LEU A 301 13.99 -50.52 52.25
C LEU A 301 14.37 -51.63 53.24
N GLN A 302 13.74 -52.81 53.16
CA GLN A 302 13.91 -53.92 54.13
C GLN A 302 15.31 -54.47 54.23
N ALA A 303 16.17 -54.30 53.28
CA ALA A 303 17.52 -54.85 53.24
C ALA A 303 18.65 -53.85 53.61
N ALA A 304 18.30 -52.61 53.99
CA ALA A 304 19.31 -51.59 54.27
C ALA A 304 19.51 -51.32 55.79
N PRO A 305 20.72 -50.89 56.25
CA PRO A 305 20.96 -50.51 57.63
C PRO A 305 19.99 -49.44 58.13
N ALA A 306 19.56 -49.52 59.41
CA ALA A 306 18.51 -48.64 59.95
C ALA A 306 18.80 -47.14 59.83
N ILE A 307 20.07 -46.73 59.92
CA ILE A 307 20.49 -45.33 59.74
C ILE A 307 20.34 -44.88 58.27
N ALA A 308 20.73 -45.76 57.35
CA ALA A 308 20.58 -45.47 55.89
C ALA A 308 19.09 -45.41 55.51
N VAL A 309 18.27 -46.28 56.08
CA VAL A 309 16.79 -46.27 55.87
C VAL A 309 16.16 -44.97 56.36
N ALA A 310 16.58 -44.46 57.52
CA ALA A 310 16.05 -43.20 58.06
C ALA A 310 16.43 -42.01 57.19
N GLN A 311 17.67 -42.00 56.67
CA GLN A 311 18.16 -40.93 55.79
C GLN A 311 17.51 -40.96 54.41
N LEU A 312 17.33 -42.15 53.81
CA LEU A 312 16.62 -42.30 52.53
C LEU A 312 15.14 -41.92 52.65
N LYS A 313 14.47 -42.26 53.75
CA LYS A 313 13.09 -41.80 53.98
C LYS A 313 12.98 -40.30 54.11
N LYS A 314 13.91 -39.63 54.78
CA LYS A 314 13.98 -38.19 54.89
C LYS A 314 14.14 -37.52 53.51
N GLU A 315 15.13 -37.97 52.73
CA GLU A 315 15.40 -37.46 51.40
C GLU A 315 14.27 -37.74 50.43
N GLY A 316 13.68 -38.93 50.46
CA GLY A 316 12.45 -39.27 49.70
C GLY A 316 11.27 -38.36 50.01
N GLY A 317 11.06 -38.06 51.28
CA GLY A 317 10.02 -37.12 51.71
C GLY A 317 10.29 -35.69 51.23
N ILE A 318 11.54 -35.23 51.24
CA ILE A 318 11.94 -33.93 50.71
C ILE A 318 11.74 -33.89 49.19
N LEU A 319 12.12 -34.95 48.48
CA LEU A 319 11.94 -35.05 47.02
C LEU A 319 10.43 -35.01 46.67
N PHE A 320 9.62 -35.78 47.37
CA PHE A 320 8.17 -35.81 47.15
C PHE A 320 7.54 -34.43 47.38
N ALA A 321 7.93 -33.75 48.46
CA ALA A 321 7.43 -32.41 48.77
C ALA A 321 7.83 -31.34 47.70
N ARG A 322 8.98 -31.53 47.05
CA ARG A 322 9.43 -30.62 45.94
C ARG A 322 8.75 -30.91 44.60
N ILE A 323 8.38 -32.13 44.32
CA ILE A 323 7.78 -32.57 43.04
C ILE A 323 6.28 -32.27 42.99
N LYS A 324 5.57 -32.40 44.11
CA LYS A 324 4.14 -32.11 44.15
C LYS A 324 3.71 -30.73 43.60
N PRO A 325 4.38 -29.63 43.95
CA PRO A 325 4.08 -28.33 43.34
C PRO A 325 4.42 -28.24 41.85
N LEU A 326 5.42 -28.99 41.36
CA LEU A 326 5.76 -29.01 39.93
C LEU A 326 4.61 -29.62 39.10
N ARG A 327 3.96 -30.65 39.62
CA ARG A 327 2.77 -31.25 38.98
C ARG A 327 1.59 -30.28 38.87
N ALA A 328 1.37 -29.46 39.90
CA ALA A 328 0.35 -28.41 39.86
C ALA A 328 0.68 -27.36 38.78
N ARG A 329 1.92 -26.89 38.75
CA ARG A 329 2.39 -25.92 37.73
C ARG A 329 2.31 -26.49 36.31
N LEU A 330 2.60 -27.79 36.14
CA LEU A 330 2.48 -28.44 34.82
C LEU A 330 1.03 -28.48 34.32
N LYS A 331 0.05 -28.67 35.24
CA LYS A 331 -1.37 -28.55 34.90
C LYS A 331 -1.77 -27.16 34.48
N GLU A 332 -1.16 -26.12 35.05
CA GLU A 332 -1.39 -24.73 34.62
C GLU A 332 -0.83 -24.46 33.21
N LEU A 333 0.29 -25.09 32.83
CA LEU A 333 0.84 -25.01 31.48
C LEU A 333 -0.05 -25.71 30.43
N LYS A 334 -0.84 -26.71 30.81
CA LYS A 334 -1.88 -27.33 29.96
C LYS A 334 -3.08 -26.43 29.74
N SER A 335 -3.28 -25.42 30.60
CA SER A 335 -4.48 -24.62 30.57
C SER A 335 -4.36 -23.42 29.64
N LYS A 336 -5.12 -23.45 28.60
CA LYS A 336 -5.88 -22.35 28.00
C LYS A 336 -5.40 -21.65 26.72
N LYS A 337 -4.18 -21.72 26.20
CA LYS A 337 -3.89 -20.89 25.00
C LYS A 337 -2.95 -21.41 23.92
N VAL A 338 -2.44 -22.61 23.98
CA VAL A 338 -1.63 -23.16 22.86
C VAL A 338 -2.19 -24.53 22.48
N PHE A 339 -3.14 -24.52 21.55
CA PHE A 339 -3.50 -25.75 20.84
C PHE A 339 -2.53 -25.92 19.68
N THR A 340 -1.63 -26.89 19.77
CA THR A 340 -0.98 -27.50 18.62
C THR A 340 -1.62 -28.88 18.49
N GLU A 341 -2.58 -29.00 17.56
CA GLU A 341 -3.00 -30.31 17.08
C GLU A 341 -1.89 -30.96 16.26
#